data_5d72351930e8fa79f6f45776486e699d
#
_entry.id   5d72351930e8fa79f6f45776486e699d
#
_cell.length_a   1.000
_cell.length_b   1.000
_cell.length_c   1.000
_cell.angle_alpha   90.00
_cell.angle_beta   90.00
_cell.angle_gamma   90.00
#
_symmetry.space_group_name_H-M   'P 1'
#
loop_
_entity.id
_entity.type
_entity.pdbx_description
1 polymer ?
#
loop_
_entity_poly.entity_id
_entity_poly.type
_entity_poly.pdbx_seq_one_letter_code
_entity_poly.pdbx_strand_id
1 'polypeptide(L)'
;MIIDTHAHLNFLEFDNDREELIKKLIENNYQVINIGTNKESSKKCISLARNCAYASVGLHPLNIQSTLKLKDDLDKKEDDFDYNYYKELSQDKNVVAIGEIGLDYWYRPKGKAKREEYINKQKEIFEKQLDLAKEVNLPIVVHCRNAFDDLIDILSRKNIPGVIHCFTGNKDNVESLLELGYFFGINGIIFKVNL
;
A
#
# COMPACT_ATOMS: atom_id res chain seq x y z
N MET A 1 1.26 22.22 -9.18
CA MET A 1 1.79 21.17 -8.27
C MET A 1 1.15 19.84 -8.67
N ILE A 2 1.94 18.82 -8.87
CA ILE A 2 1.49 17.44 -9.14
C ILE A 2 1.98 16.57 -7.97
N ILE A 3 1.12 15.66 -7.50
CA ILE A 3 1.45 14.73 -6.42
C ILE A 3 1.29 13.32 -6.96
N ASP A 4 2.38 12.55 -6.98
CA ASP A 4 2.35 11.11 -7.20
C ASP A 4 2.12 10.41 -5.85
N THR A 5 0.97 9.80 -5.70
CA THR A 5 0.57 9.15 -4.45
C THR A 5 1.16 7.74 -4.27
N HIS A 6 1.96 7.25 -5.24
CA HIS A 6 2.51 5.90 -5.16
C HIS A 6 3.84 5.75 -5.91
N ALA A 7 4.94 6.09 -5.24
CA ALA A 7 6.28 5.96 -5.78
C ALA A 7 7.15 5.03 -4.92
N HIS A 8 8.18 4.43 -5.52
CA HIS A 8 9.11 3.53 -4.85
C HIS A 8 10.56 4.01 -5.02
N LEU A 9 10.84 5.28 -4.72
CA LEU A 9 12.21 5.80 -4.76
C LEU A 9 13.15 5.10 -3.75
N ASN A 10 12.59 4.32 -2.83
CA ASN A 10 13.29 3.47 -1.88
C ASN A 10 13.88 2.20 -2.50
N PHE A 11 13.52 1.82 -3.74
CA PHE A 11 14.04 0.61 -4.39
C PHE A 11 15.50 0.79 -4.82
N LEU A 12 16.22 -0.35 -4.91
CA LEU A 12 17.65 -0.38 -5.28
C LEU A 12 17.91 0.14 -6.69
N GLU A 13 16.97 0.00 -7.59
CA GLU A 13 17.03 0.48 -8.97
C GLU A 13 17.31 1.99 -9.04
N PHE A 14 16.91 2.75 -8.02
CA PHE A 14 17.12 4.19 -7.94
C PHE A 14 18.39 4.59 -7.17
N ASP A 15 19.18 3.66 -6.65
CA ASP A 15 20.33 3.98 -5.78
C ASP A 15 21.35 4.89 -6.48
N ASN A 16 21.52 4.74 -7.80
CA ASN A 16 22.52 5.50 -8.57
C ASN A 16 22.07 6.93 -8.95
N ASP A 17 20.76 7.17 -9.08
CA ASP A 17 20.21 8.42 -9.61
C ASP A 17 19.13 9.06 -8.72
N ARG A 18 18.82 8.46 -7.58
CA ARG A 18 17.77 8.92 -6.64
C ARG A 18 17.90 10.39 -6.28
N GLU A 19 19.10 10.84 -5.98
CA GLU A 19 19.35 12.24 -5.59
C GLU A 19 19.09 13.21 -6.75
N GLU A 20 19.50 12.85 -7.97
CA GLU A 20 19.22 13.64 -9.17
C GLU A 20 17.71 13.66 -9.46
N LEU A 21 17.04 12.53 -9.31
CA LEU A 21 15.58 12.43 -9.50
C LEU A 21 14.82 13.29 -8.49
N ILE A 22 15.18 13.25 -7.19
CA ILE A 22 14.57 14.09 -6.16
C ILE A 22 14.79 15.57 -6.50
N LYS A 23 15.99 15.96 -6.95
CA LYS A 23 16.25 17.33 -7.39
C LYS A 23 15.32 17.76 -8.53
N LYS A 24 15.15 16.91 -9.53
CA LYS A 24 14.21 17.17 -10.65
C LYS A 24 12.76 17.30 -10.18
N LEU A 25 12.32 16.51 -9.20
CA LEU A 25 10.99 16.63 -8.62
C LEU A 25 10.78 18.01 -7.96
N ILE A 26 11.77 18.48 -7.19
CA ILE A 26 11.73 19.80 -6.54
C ILE A 26 11.67 20.90 -7.60
N GLU A 27 12.57 20.88 -8.59
CA GLU A 27 12.67 21.89 -9.66
C GLU A 27 11.36 22.00 -10.47
N ASN A 28 10.64 20.91 -10.64
CA ASN A 28 9.37 20.88 -11.39
C ASN A 28 8.12 21.02 -10.50
N ASN A 29 8.28 21.29 -9.21
CA ASN A 29 7.17 21.41 -8.25
C ASN A 29 6.30 20.15 -8.19
N TYR A 30 6.94 18.96 -8.22
CA TYR A 30 6.30 17.67 -8.03
C TYR A 30 6.51 17.17 -6.60
N GLN A 31 5.53 16.44 -6.09
CA GLN A 31 5.61 15.77 -4.80
C GLN A 31 5.35 14.28 -4.99
N VAL A 32 5.94 13.46 -4.13
CA VAL A 32 5.75 12.01 -4.16
C VAL A 32 5.52 11.46 -2.76
N ILE A 33 4.74 10.38 -2.67
CA ILE A 33 4.66 9.55 -1.48
C ILE A 33 5.43 8.26 -1.76
N ASN A 34 6.55 8.08 -1.07
CA ASN A 34 7.31 6.83 -1.10
C ASN A 34 6.61 5.79 -0.27
N ILE A 35 6.39 4.62 -0.85
CA ILE A 35 5.53 3.59 -0.31
C ILE A 35 6.34 2.54 0.47
N GLY A 36 6.03 2.43 1.77
CA GLY A 36 6.50 1.34 2.61
C GLY A 36 5.63 0.10 2.45
N THR A 37 6.25 -1.07 2.37
CA THR A 37 5.57 -2.36 2.15
C THR A 37 5.87 -3.38 3.24
N ASN A 38 6.84 -3.10 4.10
CA ASN A 38 7.24 -3.84 5.30
C ASN A 38 8.03 -2.93 6.25
N LYS A 39 8.50 -3.45 7.39
CA LYS A 39 9.27 -2.69 8.39
C LYS A 39 10.50 -1.99 7.81
N GLU A 40 11.27 -2.69 6.99
CA GLU A 40 12.52 -2.20 6.42
C GLU A 40 12.27 -1.11 5.38
N SER A 41 11.39 -1.37 4.42
CA SER A 41 11.02 -0.41 3.39
C SER A 41 10.34 0.84 3.97
N SER A 42 9.48 0.69 5.00
CA SER A 42 8.86 1.81 5.71
C SER A 42 9.90 2.72 6.36
N LYS A 43 10.90 2.17 7.06
CA LYS A 43 12.02 2.95 7.60
C LYS A 43 12.81 3.66 6.50
N LYS A 44 13.10 2.96 5.40
CA LYS A 44 13.82 3.55 4.26
C LYS A 44 13.02 4.70 3.64
N CYS A 45 11.70 4.56 3.49
CA CYS A 45 10.85 5.66 3.02
C CYS A 45 10.93 6.89 3.92
N ILE A 46 10.86 6.71 5.24
CA ILE A 46 11.01 7.81 6.21
C ILE A 46 12.39 8.47 6.08
N SER A 47 13.46 7.67 5.97
CA SER A 47 14.83 8.20 5.84
C SER A 47 15.07 9.02 4.56
N LEU A 48 14.29 8.75 3.52
CA LEU A 48 14.32 9.47 2.24
C LEU A 48 13.37 10.68 2.22
N ALA A 49 12.47 10.77 3.19
CA ALA A 49 11.45 11.81 3.22
C ALA A 49 12.07 13.19 3.48
N ARG A 50 11.86 14.10 2.54
CA ARG A 50 12.36 15.49 2.59
C ARG A 50 11.70 16.35 1.52
N ASN A 51 11.45 17.61 1.81
CA ASN A 51 10.94 18.62 0.87
C ASN A 51 9.71 18.14 0.06
N CYS A 52 9.95 17.49 -1.09
CA CYS A 52 8.92 17.01 -2.01
C CYS A 52 8.61 15.51 -1.88
N ALA A 53 9.32 14.78 -1.02
CA ALA A 53 9.15 13.35 -0.82
C ALA A 53 8.62 13.07 0.59
N TYR A 54 7.45 12.48 0.66
CA TYR A 54 6.79 12.00 1.87
C TYR A 54 6.92 10.48 1.97
N ALA A 55 6.47 9.90 3.08
CA ALA A 55 6.47 8.46 3.31
C ALA A 55 5.08 7.94 3.65
N SER A 56 4.79 6.70 3.27
CA SER A 56 3.79 5.88 3.92
C SER A 56 4.45 4.71 4.65
N VAL A 57 3.76 4.16 5.64
CA VAL A 57 4.21 3.01 6.41
C VAL A 57 3.12 1.95 6.47
N GLY A 58 3.47 0.69 6.20
CA GLY A 58 2.49 -0.39 6.17
C GLY A 58 3.09 -1.74 5.82
N LEU A 59 2.28 -2.78 5.97
CA LEU A 59 2.61 -4.15 5.59
C LEU A 59 1.74 -4.58 4.41
N HIS A 60 2.39 -4.72 3.26
CA HIS A 60 1.76 -5.15 2.02
C HIS A 60 1.31 -6.62 2.10
N PRO A 61 0.15 -7.00 1.55
CA PRO A 61 -0.37 -8.37 1.65
C PRO A 61 0.59 -9.45 1.15
N LEU A 62 1.45 -9.17 0.18
CA LEU A 62 2.45 -10.14 -0.30
C LEU A 62 3.66 -10.29 0.64
N ASN A 63 3.88 -9.36 1.56
CA ASN A 63 4.95 -9.41 2.57
C ASN A 63 4.52 -10.08 3.87
N ILE A 64 3.28 -10.52 3.97
CA ILE A 64 2.79 -11.35 5.06
C ILE A 64 3.37 -12.76 4.87
N GLN A 65 4.04 -13.28 5.91
CA GLN A 65 4.52 -14.67 5.87
C GLN A 65 3.33 -15.61 5.75
N SER A 66 3.28 -16.29 4.63
CA SER A 66 2.31 -17.35 4.38
C SER A 66 3.08 -18.63 4.08
N THR A 67 2.39 -19.75 4.07
CA THR A 67 2.94 -21.04 3.62
C THR A 67 3.34 -21.03 2.14
N LEU A 68 3.13 -19.94 1.43
CA LEU A 68 3.56 -19.71 0.05
C LEU A 68 4.98 -19.16 0.01
N LYS A 69 5.91 -20.00 -0.44
CA LYS A 69 7.23 -19.54 -0.90
C LYS A 69 7.05 -18.98 -2.31
N LEU A 70 7.00 -17.66 -2.45
CA LEU A 70 7.10 -16.99 -3.74
C LEU A 70 8.58 -17.01 -4.16
N LYS A 71 8.85 -17.26 -5.44
CA LYS A 71 10.22 -17.50 -5.95
C LYS A 71 11.15 -16.28 -5.88
N ASP A 72 10.61 -15.07 -5.71
CA ASP A 72 11.34 -13.80 -5.81
C ASP A 72 11.39 -13.04 -4.47
N ASP A 73 11.53 -13.77 -3.35
CA ASP A 73 11.57 -13.20 -2.00
C ASP A 73 12.88 -12.44 -1.73
N LEU A 74 12.99 -11.23 -2.25
CA LEU A 74 14.00 -10.23 -1.83
C LEU A 74 13.55 -9.47 -0.58
N ASP A 75 12.25 -9.44 -0.29
CA ASP A 75 11.68 -8.72 0.84
C ASP A 75 11.50 -9.64 2.06
N LYS A 76 11.94 -9.17 3.23
CA LYS A 76 11.71 -9.88 4.49
C LYS A 76 10.23 -9.90 4.80
N LYS A 77 9.65 -11.10 4.86
CA LYS A 77 8.26 -11.31 5.24
C LYS A 77 8.07 -11.18 6.74
N GLU A 78 6.90 -10.70 7.12
CA GLU A 78 6.49 -10.56 8.51
C GLU A 78 5.43 -11.62 8.85
N ASP A 79 5.58 -12.28 10.01
CA ASP A 79 4.64 -13.30 10.48
C ASP A 79 3.28 -12.71 10.88
N ASP A 80 3.31 -11.48 11.39
CA ASP A 80 2.13 -10.72 11.81
C ASP A 80 2.40 -9.22 11.72
N PHE A 81 1.35 -8.42 11.82
CA PHE A 81 1.43 -6.97 11.86
C PHE A 81 1.83 -6.49 13.27
N ASP A 82 3.01 -5.93 13.39
CA ASP A 82 3.50 -5.33 14.63
C ASP A 82 2.90 -3.92 14.82
N TYR A 83 1.71 -3.88 15.41
CA TYR A 83 0.92 -2.67 15.59
C TYR A 83 1.70 -1.52 16.23
N ASN A 84 2.39 -1.80 17.34
CA ASN A 84 3.12 -0.76 18.09
C ASN A 84 4.28 -0.20 17.29
N TYR A 85 5.00 -1.05 16.55
CA TYR A 85 6.09 -0.63 15.69
C TYR A 85 5.61 0.30 14.56
N TYR A 86 4.56 -0.06 13.84
CA TYR A 86 4.02 0.79 12.76
C TYR A 86 3.36 2.05 13.31
N LYS A 87 2.77 2.00 14.51
CA LYS A 87 2.28 3.17 15.23
C LYS A 87 3.41 4.13 15.57
N GLU A 88 4.55 3.66 16.06
CA GLU A 88 5.75 4.47 16.30
C GLU A 88 6.24 5.13 15.01
N LEU A 89 6.38 4.37 13.93
CA LEU A 89 6.79 4.91 12.64
C LEU A 89 5.83 5.99 12.12
N SER A 90 4.54 5.84 12.33
CA SER A 90 3.52 6.78 11.87
C SER A 90 3.56 8.13 12.58
N GLN A 91 4.32 8.27 13.68
CA GLN A 91 4.50 9.55 14.37
C GLN A 91 5.53 10.47 13.69
N ASP A 92 6.31 9.98 12.73
CA ASP A 92 7.21 10.85 11.98
C ASP A 92 6.39 11.85 11.14
N LYS A 93 6.75 13.13 11.24
CA LYS A 93 6.04 14.24 10.57
C LYS A 93 5.97 14.12 9.04
N ASN A 94 6.84 13.32 8.44
CA ASN A 94 6.86 13.08 7.00
C ASN A 94 6.01 11.87 6.59
N VAL A 95 5.47 11.12 7.54
CA VAL A 95 4.54 10.03 7.26
C VAL A 95 3.14 10.63 7.06
N VAL A 96 2.60 10.46 5.86
CA VAL A 96 1.35 11.09 5.44
C VAL A 96 0.23 10.08 5.17
N ALA A 97 0.51 8.79 5.22
CA ALA A 97 -0.48 7.73 5.01
C ALA A 97 -0.05 6.41 5.67
N ILE A 98 -1.02 5.57 6.01
CA ILE A 98 -0.81 4.14 6.28
C ILE A 98 -0.95 3.39 4.95
N GLY A 99 0.11 2.74 4.52
CA GLY A 99 0.18 2.06 3.21
C GLY A 99 1.61 1.66 2.83
N GLU A 100 1.75 0.70 1.93
CA GLU A 100 0.72 0.04 1.16
C GLU A 100 0.10 -1.11 1.95
N ILE A 101 -1.22 -1.13 2.04
CA ILE A 101 -2.00 -2.12 2.79
C ILE A 101 -3.13 -2.65 1.90
N GLY A 102 -3.73 -3.78 2.22
CA GLY A 102 -4.86 -4.28 1.43
C GLY A 102 -4.88 -5.78 1.22
N LEU A 103 -5.42 -6.20 0.06
CA LEU A 103 -5.68 -7.60 -0.25
C LEU A 103 -5.13 -7.98 -1.64
N ASP A 104 -4.42 -9.13 -1.70
CA ASP A 104 -3.96 -9.73 -2.97
C ASP A 104 -4.31 -11.22 -3.02
N TYR A 105 -5.29 -11.57 -3.86
CA TYR A 105 -5.70 -12.96 -4.05
C TYR A 105 -5.16 -13.59 -5.35
N TRP A 106 -4.29 -12.89 -6.06
CA TRP A 106 -3.69 -13.41 -7.28
C TRP A 106 -2.79 -14.64 -7.01
N TYR A 107 -1.97 -14.57 -5.98
CA TYR A 107 -1.02 -15.61 -5.59
C TYR A 107 -1.56 -16.61 -4.57
N ARG A 108 -2.88 -16.74 -4.43
CA ARG A 108 -3.51 -17.62 -3.44
C ARG A 108 -3.14 -19.10 -3.63
N PRO A 109 -3.00 -19.88 -2.55
CA PRO A 109 -2.73 -21.31 -2.61
C PRO A 109 -3.79 -22.11 -3.38
N LYS A 110 -3.39 -23.23 -4.00
CA LYS A 110 -4.31 -24.10 -4.74
C LYS A 110 -5.26 -24.88 -3.83
N GLY A 111 -4.82 -25.33 -2.64
CA GLY A 111 -5.65 -26.11 -1.70
C GLY A 111 -6.67 -25.24 -0.98
N LYS A 112 -7.93 -25.71 -0.85
CA LYS A 112 -9.03 -24.94 -0.27
C LYS A 112 -8.71 -24.42 1.14
N ALA A 113 -8.32 -25.29 2.07
CA ALA A 113 -8.02 -24.90 3.45
C ALA A 113 -6.88 -23.87 3.55
N LYS A 114 -5.78 -24.08 2.81
CA LYS A 114 -4.65 -23.13 2.76
C LYS A 114 -5.05 -21.80 2.13
N ARG A 115 -5.96 -21.81 1.17
CA ARG A 115 -6.49 -20.60 0.54
C ARG A 115 -7.32 -19.80 1.53
N GLU A 116 -8.20 -20.45 2.27
CA GLU A 116 -9.04 -19.82 3.30
C GLU A 116 -8.14 -19.20 4.41
N GLU A 117 -7.14 -19.93 4.88
CA GLU A 117 -6.16 -19.44 5.84
C GLU A 117 -5.43 -18.19 5.33
N TYR A 118 -4.94 -18.22 4.08
CA TYR A 118 -4.25 -17.11 3.43
C TYR A 118 -5.14 -15.87 3.31
N ILE A 119 -6.38 -16.04 2.86
CA ILE A 119 -7.35 -14.97 2.73
C ILE A 119 -7.68 -14.36 4.10
N ASN A 120 -7.98 -15.20 5.09
CA ASN A 120 -8.33 -14.76 6.42
C ASN A 120 -7.18 -14.00 7.10
N LYS A 121 -5.93 -14.46 6.92
CA LYS A 121 -4.76 -13.76 7.45
C LYS A 121 -4.56 -12.38 6.82
N GLN A 122 -4.77 -12.25 5.52
CA GLN A 122 -4.70 -10.93 4.87
C GLN A 122 -5.80 -9.99 5.37
N LYS A 123 -7.04 -10.46 5.50
CA LYS A 123 -8.15 -9.67 6.05
C LYS A 123 -7.87 -9.21 7.47
N GLU A 124 -7.44 -10.11 8.35
CA GLU A 124 -7.08 -9.80 9.73
C GLU A 124 -6.02 -8.69 9.80
N ILE A 125 -4.94 -8.83 9.05
CA ILE A 125 -3.84 -7.86 9.04
C ILE A 125 -4.30 -6.54 8.41
N PHE A 126 -5.10 -6.58 7.36
CA PHE A 126 -5.66 -5.38 6.75
C PHE A 126 -6.53 -4.61 7.75
N GLU A 127 -7.44 -5.28 8.46
CA GLU A 127 -8.28 -4.64 9.47
C GLU A 127 -7.46 -4.02 10.61
N LYS A 128 -6.40 -4.68 11.11
CA LYS A 128 -5.48 -4.10 12.10
C LYS A 128 -4.82 -2.81 11.61
N GLN A 129 -4.45 -2.76 10.33
CA GLN A 129 -3.83 -1.57 9.74
C GLN A 129 -4.84 -0.44 9.52
N LEU A 130 -6.09 -0.77 9.19
CA LEU A 130 -7.18 0.22 9.15
C LEU A 130 -7.45 0.80 10.54
N ASP A 131 -7.43 -0.02 11.58
CA ASP A 131 -7.60 0.45 12.96
C ASP A 131 -6.45 1.39 13.37
N LEU A 132 -5.21 1.07 12.98
CA LEU A 132 -4.08 1.98 13.16
C LEU A 132 -4.29 3.30 12.40
N ALA A 133 -4.66 3.26 11.12
CA ALA A 133 -4.88 4.47 10.32
C ALA A 133 -5.93 5.39 10.96
N LYS A 134 -7.00 4.80 11.49
CA LYS A 134 -8.04 5.53 12.22
C LYS A 134 -7.51 6.13 13.51
N GLU A 135 -6.74 5.37 14.31
CA GLU A 135 -6.16 5.84 15.56
C GLU A 135 -5.21 7.02 15.37
N VAL A 136 -4.34 6.96 14.33
CA VAL A 136 -3.36 8.01 14.06
C VAL A 136 -3.90 9.11 13.14
N ASN A 137 -5.16 9.00 12.72
CA ASN A 137 -5.85 9.95 11.85
C ASN A 137 -5.11 10.22 10.53
N LEU A 138 -4.61 9.17 9.88
CA LEU A 138 -3.96 9.22 8.57
C LEU A 138 -4.82 8.54 7.50
N PRO A 139 -4.81 9.04 6.25
CA PRO A 139 -5.42 8.35 5.12
C PRO A 139 -4.67 7.05 4.79
N ILE A 140 -5.27 6.24 3.91
CA ILE A 140 -4.70 4.96 3.49
C ILE A 140 -4.35 4.92 2.01
N VAL A 141 -3.27 4.16 1.69
CA VAL A 141 -2.91 3.78 0.31
C VAL A 141 -3.14 2.28 0.18
N VAL A 142 -4.11 1.92 -0.67
CA VAL A 142 -4.68 0.57 -0.72
C VAL A 142 -4.27 -0.17 -1.97
N HIS A 143 -3.73 -1.37 -1.77
CA HIS A 143 -3.53 -2.40 -2.78
C HIS A 143 -4.76 -3.30 -2.89
N CYS A 144 -5.22 -3.57 -4.12
CA CYS A 144 -6.25 -4.57 -4.35
C CYS A 144 -6.00 -5.34 -5.63
N ARG A 145 -5.89 -6.66 -5.52
CA ARG A 145 -5.78 -7.54 -6.69
C ARG A 145 -6.64 -8.79 -6.53
N ASN A 146 -7.65 -8.93 -7.39
CA ASN A 146 -8.63 -10.04 -7.36
C ASN A 146 -9.37 -10.21 -6.02
N ALA A 147 -9.61 -9.09 -5.29
CA ALA A 147 -10.16 -9.10 -3.94
C ALA A 147 -11.16 -7.95 -3.68
N PHE A 148 -11.74 -7.36 -4.74
CA PHE A 148 -12.56 -6.15 -4.59
C PHE A 148 -13.81 -6.34 -3.72
N ASP A 149 -14.48 -7.49 -3.80
CA ASP A 149 -15.69 -7.74 -3.00
C ASP A 149 -15.38 -7.70 -1.49
N ASP A 150 -14.35 -8.42 -1.08
CA ASP A 150 -13.89 -8.42 0.30
C ASP A 150 -13.34 -7.06 0.74
N LEU A 151 -12.61 -6.36 -0.15
CA LEU A 151 -12.07 -5.03 0.11
C LEU A 151 -13.21 -4.03 0.38
N ILE A 152 -14.20 -3.97 -0.51
CA ILE A 152 -15.33 -3.05 -0.39
C ILE A 152 -16.14 -3.33 0.87
N ASP A 153 -16.41 -4.61 1.18
CA ASP A 153 -17.08 -5.00 2.42
C ASP A 153 -16.35 -4.51 3.66
N ILE A 154 -15.02 -4.68 3.73
CA ILE A 154 -14.22 -4.20 4.87
C ILE A 154 -14.21 -2.68 4.93
N LEU A 155 -13.95 -2.00 3.84
CA LEU A 155 -13.83 -0.53 3.80
C LEU A 155 -15.16 0.16 4.13
N SER A 156 -16.31 -0.40 3.73
CA SER A 156 -17.64 0.14 4.03
C SER A 156 -17.92 0.30 5.53
N ARG A 157 -17.22 -0.46 6.36
CA ARG A 157 -17.37 -0.46 7.83
C ARG A 157 -16.39 0.47 8.56
N LYS A 158 -15.40 1.05 7.87
CA LYS A 158 -14.27 1.73 8.53
C LYS A 158 -14.27 3.25 8.37
N ASN A 159 -14.82 3.81 7.29
CA ASN A 159 -14.90 5.25 7.01
C ASN A 159 -13.53 5.96 7.16
N ILE A 160 -12.52 5.49 6.44
CA ILE A 160 -11.17 6.06 6.42
C ILE A 160 -10.90 6.57 5.00
N PRO A 161 -10.48 7.84 4.81
CA PRO A 161 -10.18 8.35 3.48
C PRO A 161 -8.95 7.66 2.89
N GLY A 162 -8.91 7.51 1.56
CA GLY A 162 -7.76 6.88 0.93
C GLY A 162 -7.80 6.82 -0.57
N VAL A 163 -6.76 6.21 -1.13
CA VAL A 163 -6.60 5.96 -2.57
C VAL A 163 -6.44 4.47 -2.82
N ILE A 164 -7.19 3.95 -3.79
CA ILE A 164 -6.97 2.61 -4.33
C ILE A 164 -5.93 2.74 -5.44
N HIS A 165 -4.71 2.30 -5.16
CA HIS A 165 -3.63 2.43 -6.14
C HIS A 165 -3.76 1.39 -7.26
N CYS A 166 -3.23 1.71 -8.45
CA CYS A 166 -3.16 0.79 -9.59
C CYS A 166 -4.48 0.05 -9.84
N PHE A 167 -5.59 0.80 -9.86
CA PHE A 167 -6.94 0.23 -9.91
C PHE A 167 -7.13 -0.67 -11.15
N THR A 168 -7.64 -1.88 -10.91
CA THR A 168 -7.92 -2.91 -11.94
C THR A 168 -9.29 -3.55 -11.76
N GLY A 169 -10.18 -2.93 -10.99
CA GLY A 169 -11.55 -3.39 -10.79
C GLY A 169 -12.46 -3.09 -11.98
N ASN A 170 -13.70 -3.54 -11.90
CA ASN A 170 -14.75 -3.28 -12.88
C ASN A 170 -15.55 -2.00 -12.51
N LYS A 171 -16.58 -1.70 -13.34
CA LYS A 171 -17.43 -0.53 -13.15
C LYS A 171 -18.17 -0.53 -11.82
N ASP A 172 -18.71 -1.67 -11.39
CA ASP A 172 -19.45 -1.76 -10.13
C ASP A 172 -18.54 -1.52 -8.92
N ASN A 173 -17.26 -1.96 -9.01
CA ASN A 173 -16.25 -1.64 -8.00
C ASN A 173 -15.93 -0.15 -7.95
N VAL A 174 -15.88 0.53 -9.12
CA VAL A 174 -15.71 2.00 -9.17
C VAL A 174 -16.85 2.70 -8.46
N GLU A 175 -18.09 2.37 -8.81
CA GLU A 175 -19.30 3.00 -8.24
C GLU A 175 -19.32 2.82 -6.72
N SER A 176 -19.13 1.61 -6.21
CA SER A 176 -19.10 1.32 -4.77
C SER A 176 -17.99 2.09 -4.03
N LEU A 177 -16.78 2.14 -4.59
CA LEU A 177 -15.66 2.82 -3.94
C LEU A 177 -15.80 4.35 -4.00
N LEU A 178 -16.40 4.91 -5.06
CA LEU A 178 -16.72 6.34 -5.13
C LEU A 178 -17.77 6.74 -4.08
N GLU A 179 -18.81 5.91 -3.89
CA GLU A 179 -19.82 6.13 -2.84
C GLU A 179 -19.19 6.12 -1.44
N LEU A 180 -18.15 5.33 -1.22
CA LEU A 180 -17.35 5.32 0.01
C LEU A 180 -16.34 6.46 0.10
N GLY A 181 -16.20 7.30 -0.95
CA GLY A 181 -15.33 8.47 -0.96
C GLY A 181 -13.86 8.18 -1.29
N TYR A 182 -13.54 7.03 -1.90
CA TYR A 182 -12.17 6.68 -2.28
C TYR A 182 -11.75 7.35 -3.59
N PHE A 183 -10.46 7.69 -3.68
CA PHE A 183 -9.79 8.12 -4.90
C PHE A 183 -9.13 6.92 -5.59
N PHE A 184 -8.80 7.07 -6.89
CA PHE A 184 -8.16 6.03 -7.69
C PHE A 184 -6.80 6.47 -8.21
N GLY A 185 -5.78 5.64 -7.97
CA GLY A 185 -4.48 5.76 -8.61
C GLY A 185 -4.49 5.02 -9.94
N ILE A 186 -4.21 5.73 -11.03
CA ILE A 186 -4.16 5.19 -12.38
C ILE A 186 -2.71 5.25 -12.86
N ASN A 187 -2.19 4.14 -13.37
CA ASN A 187 -0.84 4.04 -13.93
C ASN A 187 -0.84 3.36 -15.30
N GLY A 188 0.34 3.02 -15.83
CA GLY A 188 0.50 2.44 -17.16
C GLY A 188 -0.20 1.09 -17.38
N ILE A 189 -0.71 0.43 -16.36
CA ILE A 189 -1.46 -0.82 -16.52
C ILE A 189 -2.76 -0.62 -17.28
N ILE A 190 -3.35 0.57 -17.25
CA ILE A 190 -4.56 0.93 -18.00
C ILE A 190 -4.43 0.64 -19.51
N PHE A 191 -3.20 0.67 -20.04
CA PHE A 191 -2.93 0.34 -21.44
C PHE A 191 -2.74 -1.16 -21.71
N LYS A 192 -2.74 -2.00 -20.66
CA LYS A 192 -2.47 -3.44 -20.74
C LYS A 192 -3.68 -4.31 -20.38
N VAL A 193 -4.68 -3.73 -19.76
CA VAL A 193 -5.91 -4.42 -19.34
C VAL A 193 -7.08 -3.88 -20.16
N ASN A 194 -7.92 -4.78 -20.66
CA ASN A 194 -9.24 -4.40 -21.18
C ASN A 194 -10.13 -4.19 -19.94
N LEU A 195 -10.26 -2.95 -19.50
CA LEU A 195 -11.18 -2.54 -18.45
C LEU A 195 -12.61 -2.58 -18.96
#